data_aa9bdcc13e14f91de6792704c25f7610
#
_entry.id   aa9bdcc13e14f91de6792704c25f7610
#
_cell.length_a   1.000
_cell.length_b   1.000
_cell.length_c   1.000
_cell.angle_alpha   90.00
_cell.angle_beta   90.00
_cell.angle_gamma   90.00
#
_symmetry.space_group_name_H-M   'P 1'
#
loop_
_entity.id
_entity.type
_entity.pdbx_description
1 polymer ?
#
loop_
_entity_poly.entity_id
_entity_poly.type
_entity_poly.pdbx_seq_one_letter_code
_entity_poly.pdbx_strand_id
1 'polypeptide(L)'
;MRFDEGQIDWLADLLAEAAQQEIMPRFRTLDADDIRQKTSPADLVTEADVNAERFITAKLKERYPDAMIVGEEACSDNPALLDGLGDADFAFTIDPVDGTFNFASGVPLFGVMLAVVSKGATVAGIIHDPLGNDWIMATKGSGSYIRHANGSTRKVRVAEPAAINQMTGSISWQYTAEPTRSRLARNHTKFLSQIGYRCAAHEYRILATGGAHFAVYNKLMPWDHLPGALIHQEAGGHLARWDGSEYHPSHIGGGILAAPSKESWQAIQAALWEE
;
A
#
# COMPACT_ATOMS: atom_id res chain seq x y z
N MET A 1 14.13 -12.10 -13.09
CA MET A 1 13.81 -13.31 -12.29
C MET A 1 12.28 -13.39 -12.22
N ARG A 2 11.68 -14.55 -12.50
CA ARG A 2 10.24 -14.72 -12.19
C ARG A 2 10.15 -15.07 -10.72
N PHE A 3 9.44 -14.30 -9.94
CA PHE A 3 9.17 -14.61 -8.55
C PHE A 3 8.12 -15.73 -8.54
N ASP A 4 8.43 -16.89 -7.95
CA ASP A 4 7.55 -18.07 -7.98
C ASP A 4 6.57 -18.11 -6.78
N GLU A 5 5.58 -19.00 -6.87
CA GLU A 5 4.56 -19.16 -5.83
C GLU A 5 5.16 -19.53 -4.47
N GLY A 6 6.20 -20.36 -4.42
CA GLY A 6 6.83 -20.74 -3.16
C GLY A 6 7.59 -19.58 -2.49
N GLN A 7 8.10 -18.65 -3.29
CA GLN A 7 8.78 -17.45 -2.78
C GLN A 7 7.79 -16.45 -2.19
N ILE A 8 6.64 -16.21 -2.86
CA ILE A 8 5.62 -15.29 -2.34
C ILE A 8 4.95 -15.85 -1.09
N ASP A 9 4.71 -17.15 -1.01
CA ASP A 9 4.14 -17.79 0.18
C ASP A 9 5.07 -17.67 1.38
N TRP A 10 6.38 -17.86 1.21
CA TRP A 10 7.35 -17.65 2.28
C TRP A 10 7.35 -16.20 2.78
N LEU A 11 7.27 -15.22 1.88
CA LEU A 11 7.16 -13.80 2.27
C LEU A 11 5.86 -13.52 3.03
N ALA A 12 4.75 -14.09 2.58
CA ALA A 12 3.47 -13.93 3.25
C ALA A 12 3.50 -14.52 4.67
N ASP A 13 4.12 -15.68 4.86
CA ASP A 13 4.30 -16.31 6.17
C ASP A 13 5.24 -15.47 7.06
N LEU A 14 6.30 -14.89 6.50
CA LEU A 14 7.20 -13.97 7.20
C LEU A 14 6.46 -12.74 7.73
N LEU A 15 5.56 -12.12 6.93
CA LEU A 15 4.77 -10.99 7.40
C LEU A 15 3.82 -11.38 8.54
N ALA A 16 3.22 -12.56 8.48
CA ALA A 16 2.36 -13.06 9.57
C ALA A 16 3.18 -13.34 10.83
N GLU A 17 4.37 -13.92 10.70
CA GLU A 17 5.25 -14.16 11.85
C GLU A 17 5.65 -12.85 12.53
N ALA A 18 6.04 -11.84 11.74
CA ALA A 18 6.36 -10.50 12.26
C ALA A 18 5.15 -9.86 12.95
N ALA A 19 3.96 -9.97 12.34
CA ALA A 19 2.74 -9.43 12.94
C ALA A 19 2.40 -10.11 14.26
N GLN A 20 2.52 -11.43 14.32
CA GLN A 20 2.22 -12.20 15.54
C GLN A 20 3.21 -11.90 16.68
N GLN A 21 4.49 -11.72 16.36
CA GLN A 21 5.53 -11.53 17.37
C GLN A 21 5.67 -10.07 17.81
N GLU A 22 5.56 -9.12 16.89
CA GLU A 22 5.94 -7.73 17.15
C GLU A 22 4.77 -6.74 17.11
N ILE A 23 3.70 -7.02 16.37
CA ILE A 23 2.59 -6.08 16.17
C ILE A 23 1.43 -6.40 17.12
N MET A 24 0.85 -7.60 16.98
CA MET A 24 -0.38 -7.96 17.68
C MET A 24 -0.27 -7.91 19.22
N PRO A 25 0.85 -8.27 19.86
CA PRO A 25 0.99 -8.13 21.30
C PRO A 25 0.93 -6.67 21.81
N ARG A 26 1.21 -5.70 20.92
CA ARG A 26 1.22 -4.26 21.24
C ARG A 26 -0.08 -3.55 20.87
N PHE A 27 -0.96 -4.20 20.11
CA PHE A 27 -2.24 -3.58 19.72
C PHE A 27 -3.14 -3.34 20.94
N ARG A 28 -3.52 -2.09 21.15
CA ARG A 28 -4.33 -1.61 22.30
C ARG A 28 -3.65 -1.77 23.66
N THR A 29 -2.34 -1.96 23.70
CA THR A 29 -1.57 -2.09 24.95
C THR A 29 -0.39 -1.13 25.00
N LEU A 30 -0.29 -0.21 24.02
CA LEU A 30 0.76 0.81 23.97
C LEU A 30 0.60 1.82 25.11
N ASP A 31 1.70 2.11 25.76
CA ASP A 31 1.82 3.27 26.65
C ASP A 31 2.21 4.52 25.85
N ALA A 32 2.08 5.70 26.48
CA ALA A 32 2.39 6.98 25.81
C ALA A 32 3.85 7.06 25.32
N ASP A 33 4.77 6.40 26.00
CA ASP A 33 6.20 6.37 25.66
C ASP A 33 6.52 5.45 24.47
N ASP A 34 5.61 4.53 24.14
CA ASP A 34 5.74 3.63 22.99
C ASP A 34 5.38 4.31 21.65
N ILE A 35 4.81 5.51 21.72
CA ILE A 35 4.33 6.26 20.56
C ILE A 35 5.18 7.51 20.39
N ARG A 36 5.79 7.66 19.21
CA ARG A 36 6.58 8.85 18.86
C ARG A 36 5.99 9.53 17.64
N GLN A 37 6.13 10.83 17.57
CA GLN A 37 5.75 11.64 16.43
C GLN A 37 6.96 11.80 15.50
N LYS A 38 6.79 11.53 14.19
CA LYS A 38 7.80 11.77 13.15
C LYS A 38 7.78 13.23 12.70
N THR A 39 6.96 13.56 11.71
CA THR A 39 6.93 14.89 11.06
C THR A 39 5.72 15.74 11.46
N SER A 40 4.66 15.13 11.95
CA SER A 40 3.42 15.82 12.33
C SER A 40 2.63 15.00 13.36
N PRO A 41 1.64 15.60 14.06
CA PRO A 41 0.77 14.86 14.99
C PRO A 41 -0.01 13.70 14.37
N ALA A 42 -0.06 13.65 13.05
CA ALA A 42 -0.73 12.60 12.30
C ALA A 42 0.24 11.56 11.71
N ASP A 43 1.54 11.78 11.86
CA ASP A 43 2.63 10.95 11.36
C ASP A 43 3.36 10.33 12.55
N LEU A 44 2.93 9.13 12.91
CA LEU A 44 3.35 8.43 14.14
C LEU A 44 4.23 7.24 13.80
N VAL A 45 5.03 6.82 14.76
CA VAL A 45 5.74 5.54 14.81
C VAL A 45 5.57 4.94 16.19
N THR A 46 5.46 3.63 16.25
CA THR A 46 5.40 2.88 17.51
C THR A 46 6.54 1.87 17.60
N GLU A 47 6.73 1.30 18.78
CA GLU A 47 7.69 0.19 18.95
C GLU A 47 7.30 -1.04 18.11
N ALA A 48 6.02 -1.19 17.73
CA ALA A 48 5.58 -2.25 16.83
C ALA A 48 6.18 -2.09 15.43
N ASP A 49 6.15 -0.87 14.87
CA ASP A 49 6.70 -0.54 13.55
C ASP A 49 8.19 -0.89 13.48
N VAL A 50 8.95 -0.35 14.43
CA VAL A 50 10.42 -0.50 14.46
C VAL A 50 10.83 -1.96 14.64
N ASN A 51 10.18 -2.70 15.54
CA ASN A 51 10.53 -4.09 15.81
C ASN A 51 10.10 -5.02 14.68
N ALA A 52 8.93 -4.81 14.09
CA ALA A 52 8.47 -5.59 12.94
C ALA A 52 9.36 -5.39 11.71
N GLU A 53 9.76 -4.14 11.41
CA GLU A 53 10.70 -3.88 10.31
C GLU A 53 12.06 -4.55 10.52
N ARG A 54 12.62 -4.45 11.73
CA ARG A 54 13.88 -5.11 12.07
C ARG A 54 13.79 -6.64 11.91
N PHE A 55 12.69 -7.24 12.38
CA PHE A 55 12.44 -8.67 12.26
C PHE A 55 12.39 -9.10 10.79
N ILE A 56 11.56 -8.44 9.98
CA ILE A 56 11.41 -8.73 8.54
C ILE A 56 12.72 -8.55 7.81
N THR A 57 13.41 -7.42 8.05
CA THR A 57 14.71 -7.10 7.43
C THR A 57 15.78 -8.15 7.74
N ALA A 58 15.87 -8.62 8.98
CA ALA A 58 16.84 -9.65 9.37
C ALA A 58 16.62 -10.96 8.60
N LYS A 59 15.36 -11.41 8.50
CA LYS A 59 15.00 -12.63 7.76
C LYS A 59 15.21 -12.51 6.25
N LEU A 60 14.91 -11.33 5.69
CA LEU A 60 15.17 -11.05 4.28
C LEU A 60 16.68 -11.07 3.98
N LYS A 61 17.51 -10.45 4.82
CA LYS A 61 18.97 -10.46 4.65
C LYS A 61 19.58 -11.85 4.78
N GLU A 62 19.04 -12.68 5.67
CA GLU A 62 19.47 -14.08 5.81
C GLU A 62 19.21 -14.87 4.51
N ARG A 63 18.04 -14.69 3.89
CA ARG A 63 17.65 -15.45 2.69
C ARG A 63 18.12 -14.82 1.38
N TYR A 64 18.23 -13.49 1.34
CA TYR A 64 18.58 -12.68 0.17
C TYR A 64 19.68 -11.66 0.53
N PRO A 65 20.92 -12.10 0.79
CA PRO A 65 21.97 -11.24 1.33
C PRO A 65 22.34 -10.06 0.41
N ASP A 66 22.17 -10.22 -0.89
CA ASP A 66 22.51 -9.20 -1.91
C ASP A 66 21.32 -8.29 -2.26
N ALA A 67 20.15 -8.50 -1.69
CA ALA A 67 18.97 -7.69 -1.98
C ALA A 67 19.05 -6.31 -1.30
N MET A 68 18.66 -5.28 -2.03
CA MET A 68 18.37 -3.97 -1.45
C MET A 68 17.10 -4.08 -0.60
N ILE A 69 17.11 -3.52 0.61
CA ILE A 69 15.93 -3.49 1.49
C ILE A 69 15.62 -2.04 1.85
N VAL A 70 14.41 -1.62 1.56
CA VAL A 70 13.89 -0.26 1.74
C VAL A 70 12.69 -0.34 2.66
N GLY A 71 12.91 -0.13 3.96
CA GLY A 71 11.86 -0.08 4.97
C GLY A 71 11.48 1.35 5.31
N GLU A 72 10.25 1.57 5.73
CA GLU A 72 9.74 2.89 6.12
C GLU A 72 10.56 3.50 7.24
N GLU A 73 10.80 2.72 8.32
CA GLU A 73 11.47 3.24 9.51
C GLU A 73 12.96 3.50 9.26
N ALA A 74 13.62 2.61 8.54
CA ALA A 74 15.01 2.81 8.13
C ALA A 74 15.16 4.03 7.21
N CYS A 75 14.22 4.27 6.29
CA CYS A 75 14.22 5.45 5.41
C CYS A 75 13.87 6.75 6.15
N SER A 76 13.08 6.67 7.22
CA SER A 76 12.82 7.83 8.09
C SER A 76 14.13 8.33 8.74
N ASP A 77 15.01 7.40 9.14
CA ASP A 77 16.32 7.72 9.70
C ASP A 77 17.35 8.07 8.62
N ASN A 78 17.29 7.42 7.46
CA ASN A 78 18.21 7.62 6.33
C ASN A 78 17.47 7.61 4.97
N PRO A 79 16.98 8.76 4.49
CA PRO A 79 16.25 8.86 3.22
C PRO A 79 17.05 8.40 1.99
N ALA A 80 18.39 8.40 2.05
CA ALA A 80 19.21 7.92 0.94
C ALA A 80 19.06 6.43 0.63
N LEU A 81 18.41 5.65 1.50
CA LEU A 81 18.04 4.26 1.21
C LEU A 81 17.03 4.13 0.07
N LEU A 82 16.35 5.20 -0.32
CA LEU A 82 15.47 5.25 -1.49
C LEU A 82 16.27 5.35 -2.81
N ASP A 83 17.52 5.82 -2.74
CA ASP A 83 18.32 6.04 -3.92
C ASP A 83 18.62 4.70 -4.62
N GLY A 84 18.35 4.65 -5.92
CA GLY A 84 18.61 3.46 -6.73
C GLY A 84 17.49 2.39 -6.70
N LEU A 85 16.41 2.54 -5.93
CA LEU A 85 15.31 1.57 -5.93
C LEU A 85 14.72 1.36 -7.33
N GLY A 86 14.61 2.43 -8.12
CA GLY A 86 14.09 2.38 -9.49
C GLY A 86 14.95 1.59 -10.48
N ASP A 87 16.23 1.39 -10.19
CA ASP A 87 17.19 0.67 -11.05
C ASP A 87 17.69 -0.61 -10.37
N ALA A 88 17.16 -0.94 -9.18
CA ALA A 88 17.63 -2.08 -8.41
C ALA A 88 17.42 -3.40 -9.17
N ASP A 89 18.46 -4.22 -9.24
CA ASP A 89 18.37 -5.57 -9.80
C ASP A 89 17.40 -6.44 -9.00
N PHE A 90 17.43 -6.28 -7.66
CA PHE A 90 16.52 -6.97 -6.75
C PHE A 90 16.39 -6.20 -5.43
N ALA A 91 15.16 -5.85 -5.08
CA ALA A 91 14.88 -5.11 -3.85
C ALA A 91 13.55 -5.53 -3.21
N PHE A 92 13.45 -5.26 -1.90
CA PHE A 92 12.21 -5.33 -1.13
C PHE A 92 11.85 -3.95 -0.60
N THR A 93 10.55 -3.59 -0.63
CA THR A 93 10.03 -2.46 0.15
C THR A 93 9.13 -2.98 1.25
N ILE A 94 9.18 -2.38 2.44
CA ILE A 94 8.48 -2.85 3.63
C ILE A 94 7.78 -1.66 4.30
N ASP A 95 6.48 -1.79 4.53
CA ASP A 95 5.75 -1.04 5.54
C ASP A 95 5.37 -2.01 6.66
N PRO A 96 5.97 -1.86 7.83
CA PRO A 96 5.74 -2.80 8.93
C PRO A 96 4.35 -2.68 9.55
N VAL A 97 3.78 -1.46 9.59
CA VAL A 97 2.44 -1.17 10.14
C VAL A 97 1.80 -0.02 9.37
N ASP A 98 1.37 -0.27 8.12
CA ASP A 98 0.57 0.74 7.43
C ASP A 98 -0.72 1.05 8.21
N GLY A 99 -0.95 2.33 8.43
CA GLY A 99 -2.01 2.77 9.31
C GLY A 99 -1.57 2.93 10.78
N THR A 100 -0.32 3.29 11.04
CA THR A 100 0.23 3.50 12.39
C THR A 100 -0.63 4.41 13.26
N PHE A 101 -1.25 5.46 12.69
CA PHE A 101 -2.20 6.31 13.44
C PHE A 101 -3.42 5.52 13.94
N ASN A 102 -3.98 4.64 13.11
CA ASN A 102 -5.09 3.78 13.50
C ASN A 102 -4.65 2.79 14.59
N PHE A 103 -3.50 2.15 14.38
CA PHE A 103 -2.91 1.22 15.33
C PHE A 103 -2.71 1.86 16.71
N ALA A 104 -2.03 3.02 16.76
CA ALA A 104 -1.79 3.79 17.99
C ALA A 104 -3.09 4.26 18.65
N SER A 105 -4.14 4.53 17.87
CA SER A 105 -5.46 4.93 18.36
C SER A 105 -6.37 3.73 18.72
N GLY A 106 -5.90 2.48 18.58
CA GLY A 106 -6.69 1.28 18.85
C GLY A 106 -7.78 0.99 17.82
N VAL A 107 -7.71 1.63 16.64
CA VAL A 107 -8.64 1.39 15.53
C VAL A 107 -8.18 0.15 14.74
N PRO A 108 -9.05 -0.85 14.50
CA PRO A 108 -8.66 -2.13 13.88
C PRO A 108 -8.57 -2.03 12.35
N LEU A 109 -7.78 -1.08 11.84
CA LEU A 109 -7.53 -0.85 10.42
C LEU A 109 -6.04 -0.53 10.23
N PHE A 110 -5.23 -1.56 10.11
CA PHE A 110 -3.79 -1.51 9.83
C PHE A 110 -3.38 -2.79 9.10
N GLY A 111 -2.24 -2.75 8.42
CA GLY A 111 -1.73 -3.89 7.66
C GLY A 111 -0.21 -3.92 7.60
N VAL A 112 0.35 -5.04 7.16
CA VAL A 112 1.78 -5.17 6.87
C VAL A 112 1.94 -5.29 5.36
N MET A 113 2.76 -4.44 4.75
CA MET A 113 2.91 -4.37 3.31
C MET A 113 4.33 -4.71 2.87
N LEU A 114 4.44 -5.49 1.79
CA LEU A 114 5.74 -5.79 1.17
C LEU A 114 5.61 -5.84 -0.34
N ALA A 115 6.56 -5.21 -1.04
CA ALA A 115 6.73 -5.43 -2.47
C ALA A 115 8.11 -5.96 -2.80
N VAL A 116 8.18 -6.70 -3.90
CA VAL A 116 9.43 -7.14 -4.54
C VAL A 116 9.62 -6.36 -5.82
N VAL A 117 10.76 -5.70 -5.93
CA VAL A 117 11.20 -5.00 -7.14
C VAL A 117 12.33 -5.80 -7.79
N SER A 118 12.24 -5.99 -9.10
CA SER A 118 13.30 -6.61 -9.89
C SER A 118 13.49 -5.86 -11.19
N LYS A 119 14.69 -5.38 -11.42
CA LYS A 119 15.08 -4.60 -12.62
C LYS A 119 14.14 -3.43 -12.87
N GLY A 120 13.89 -2.64 -11.82
CA GLY A 120 13.04 -1.47 -11.86
C GLY A 120 11.54 -1.71 -12.00
N ALA A 121 11.07 -2.96 -11.91
CA ALA A 121 9.65 -3.28 -11.97
C ALA A 121 9.18 -3.99 -10.70
N THR A 122 7.99 -3.65 -10.21
CA THR A 122 7.34 -4.42 -9.14
C THR A 122 6.90 -5.77 -9.69
N VAL A 123 7.37 -6.86 -9.09
CA VAL A 123 7.12 -8.24 -9.56
C VAL A 123 6.28 -9.07 -8.59
N ALA A 124 6.21 -8.67 -7.32
CA ALA A 124 5.29 -9.23 -6.34
C ALA A 124 4.82 -8.16 -5.35
N GLY A 125 3.62 -8.29 -4.84
CA GLY A 125 3.03 -7.44 -3.81
C GLY A 125 2.21 -8.28 -2.84
N ILE A 126 2.35 -7.98 -1.55
CA ILE A 126 1.68 -8.66 -0.45
C ILE A 126 1.17 -7.62 0.54
N ILE A 127 -0.07 -7.76 0.95
CA ILE A 127 -0.68 -7.00 2.05
C ILE A 127 -1.29 -8.01 3.02
N HIS A 128 -0.72 -8.11 4.20
CA HIS A 128 -1.22 -8.93 5.30
C HIS A 128 -2.16 -8.11 6.18
N ASP A 129 -3.32 -8.66 6.50
CA ASP A 129 -4.22 -8.16 7.53
C ASP A 129 -4.04 -8.98 8.81
N PRO A 130 -3.36 -8.45 9.84
CA PRO A 130 -3.10 -9.20 11.07
C PRO A 130 -4.37 -9.57 11.84
N LEU A 131 -5.42 -8.75 11.76
CA LEU A 131 -6.68 -8.99 12.45
C LEU A 131 -7.57 -9.98 11.69
N GLY A 132 -7.61 -9.85 10.35
CA GLY A 132 -8.31 -10.80 9.48
C GLY A 132 -7.58 -12.12 9.32
N ASN A 133 -6.29 -12.16 9.65
CA ASN A 133 -5.40 -13.29 9.47
C ASN A 133 -5.47 -13.87 8.05
N ASP A 134 -5.39 -12.97 7.08
CA ASP A 134 -5.36 -13.28 5.66
C ASP A 134 -4.42 -12.32 4.89
N TRP A 135 -4.17 -12.66 3.65
CA TRP A 135 -3.30 -11.88 2.77
C TRP A 135 -3.99 -11.62 1.45
N ILE A 136 -3.90 -10.40 0.92
CA ILE A 136 -4.12 -10.14 -0.49
C ILE A 136 -2.78 -10.00 -1.18
N MET A 137 -2.59 -10.69 -2.29
CA MET A 137 -1.28 -10.81 -2.90
C MET A 137 -1.37 -11.04 -4.41
N ALA A 138 -0.30 -10.68 -5.11
CA ALA A 138 -0.13 -10.88 -6.53
C ALA A 138 1.34 -11.05 -6.91
N THR A 139 1.58 -11.85 -7.95
CA THR A 139 2.81 -11.79 -8.74
C THR A 139 2.48 -11.29 -10.14
N LYS A 140 3.40 -10.58 -10.78
CA LYS A 140 3.20 -9.97 -12.09
C LYS A 140 2.78 -11.03 -13.14
N GLY A 141 1.60 -10.85 -13.72
CA GLY A 141 1.00 -11.72 -14.73
C GLY A 141 0.24 -12.93 -14.19
N SER A 142 0.00 -13.02 -12.86
CA SER A 142 -0.69 -14.18 -12.25
C SER A 142 -2.12 -13.88 -11.80
N GLY A 143 -2.52 -12.62 -11.81
CA GLY A 143 -3.75 -12.15 -11.17
C GLY A 143 -3.58 -11.99 -9.66
N SER A 144 -4.60 -11.39 -9.03
CA SER A 144 -4.64 -11.16 -7.58
C SER A 144 -5.56 -12.14 -6.88
N TYR A 145 -5.18 -12.50 -5.66
CA TYR A 145 -5.97 -13.41 -4.82
C TYR A 145 -5.82 -13.11 -3.33
N ILE A 146 -6.82 -13.51 -2.57
CA ILE A 146 -6.75 -13.58 -1.11
C ILE A 146 -6.37 -15.02 -0.75
N ARG A 147 -5.36 -15.16 0.14
CA ARG A 147 -5.02 -16.39 0.84
C ARG A 147 -5.51 -16.27 2.28
N HIS A 148 -6.26 -17.24 2.75
CA HIS A 148 -6.71 -17.33 4.14
C HIS A 148 -5.76 -18.22 4.97
N ALA A 149 -5.80 -18.06 6.29
CA ALA A 149 -4.95 -18.81 7.23
C ALA A 149 -5.13 -20.35 7.13
N ASN A 150 -6.29 -20.82 6.66
CA ASN A 150 -6.55 -22.25 6.41
C ASN A 150 -5.97 -22.76 5.08
N GLY A 151 -5.22 -21.92 4.35
CA GLY A 151 -4.62 -22.23 3.05
C GLY A 151 -5.55 -22.09 1.84
N SER A 152 -6.84 -21.82 2.06
CA SER A 152 -7.75 -21.57 0.93
C SER A 152 -7.44 -20.26 0.24
N THR A 153 -7.61 -20.22 -1.10
CA THR A 153 -7.40 -19.04 -1.91
C THR A 153 -8.65 -18.63 -2.67
N ARG A 154 -8.82 -17.32 -2.88
CA ARG A 154 -9.93 -16.76 -3.68
C ARG A 154 -9.39 -15.67 -4.60
N LYS A 155 -9.58 -15.84 -5.91
CA LYS A 155 -9.28 -14.77 -6.88
C LYS A 155 -10.14 -13.55 -6.62
N VAL A 156 -9.56 -12.37 -6.80
CA VAL A 156 -10.24 -11.08 -6.61
C VAL A 156 -10.25 -10.30 -7.92
N ARG A 157 -11.20 -9.37 -8.01
CA ARG A 157 -11.33 -8.44 -9.14
C ARG A 157 -11.77 -7.08 -8.62
N VAL A 158 -11.31 -6.04 -9.30
CA VAL A 158 -11.76 -4.66 -9.09
C VAL A 158 -13.27 -4.52 -9.39
N ALA A 159 -13.87 -3.42 -8.93
CA ALA A 159 -15.27 -3.09 -9.22
C ALA A 159 -15.51 -2.95 -10.73
N GLU A 160 -16.74 -3.22 -11.15
CA GLU A 160 -17.18 -2.89 -12.52
C GLU A 160 -17.21 -1.36 -12.70
N PRO A 161 -16.91 -0.85 -13.90
CA PRO A 161 -17.07 0.57 -14.21
C PRO A 161 -18.48 1.09 -13.92
N ALA A 162 -18.58 2.29 -13.35
CA ALA A 162 -19.84 2.93 -13.01
C ALA A 162 -19.86 4.41 -13.42
N ALA A 163 -21.00 5.06 -13.37
CA ALA A 163 -21.10 6.51 -13.52
C ALA A 163 -20.44 7.22 -12.31
N ILE A 164 -19.86 8.42 -12.50
CA ILE A 164 -19.13 9.16 -11.47
C ILE A 164 -19.94 9.29 -10.17
N ASN A 165 -21.22 9.66 -10.28
CA ASN A 165 -22.12 9.83 -9.15
C ASN A 165 -22.57 8.51 -8.48
N GLN A 166 -22.10 7.38 -8.96
CA GLN A 166 -22.31 6.05 -8.38
C GLN A 166 -21.00 5.44 -7.87
N MET A 167 -19.88 6.10 -8.10
CA MET A 167 -18.56 5.62 -7.63
C MET A 167 -18.33 5.98 -6.17
N THR A 168 -17.72 5.06 -5.45
CA THR A 168 -17.18 5.27 -4.09
C THR A 168 -15.67 5.13 -4.17
N GLY A 169 -14.92 6.02 -3.49
CA GLY A 169 -13.47 5.96 -3.49
C GLY A 169 -12.80 6.76 -2.40
N SER A 170 -11.47 6.70 -2.36
CA SER A 170 -10.60 7.41 -1.44
C SER A 170 -9.86 8.55 -2.15
N ILE A 171 -9.73 9.70 -1.47
CA ILE A 171 -8.97 10.84 -1.96
C ILE A 171 -8.11 11.39 -0.81
N SER A 172 -6.81 11.19 -0.89
CA SER A 172 -5.83 11.67 0.08
C SER A 172 -5.47 13.15 -0.16
N TRP A 173 -6.49 14.02 -0.23
CA TRP A 173 -6.33 15.46 -0.50
C TRP A 173 -5.51 16.21 0.56
N GLN A 174 -5.49 15.72 1.80
CA GLN A 174 -4.77 16.34 2.94
C GLN A 174 -3.26 16.42 2.74
N TYR A 175 -2.70 15.55 1.91
CA TYR A 175 -1.26 15.54 1.58
C TYR A 175 -0.93 16.36 0.32
N THR A 176 -1.91 17.08 -0.21
CA THR A 176 -1.78 17.84 -1.46
C THR A 176 -1.70 19.34 -1.17
N ALA A 177 -0.82 20.04 -1.90
CA ALA A 177 -0.68 21.50 -1.79
C ALA A 177 -1.84 22.24 -2.49
N GLU A 178 -2.07 23.49 -2.10
CA GLU A 178 -2.97 24.38 -2.84
C GLU A 178 -2.38 24.73 -4.23
N PRO A 179 -3.22 24.96 -5.25
CA PRO A 179 -4.70 24.97 -5.24
C PRO A 179 -5.33 23.58 -5.42
N THR A 180 -4.55 22.55 -5.69
CA THR A 180 -5.04 21.19 -5.98
C THR A 180 -5.80 20.59 -4.79
N ARG A 181 -5.34 20.85 -3.58
CA ARG A 181 -6.02 20.41 -2.35
C ARG A 181 -7.49 20.85 -2.30
N SER A 182 -7.72 22.16 -2.45
CA SER A 182 -9.08 22.70 -2.43
C SER A 182 -9.94 22.20 -3.60
N ARG A 183 -9.32 21.99 -4.76
CA ARG A 183 -9.99 21.44 -5.94
C ARG A 183 -10.46 20.01 -5.69
N LEU A 184 -9.58 19.13 -5.24
CA LEU A 184 -9.92 17.75 -4.92
C LEU A 184 -10.99 17.66 -3.83
N ALA A 185 -10.87 18.46 -2.76
CA ALA A 185 -11.84 18.50 -1.67
C ALA A 185 -13.23 18.98 -2.13
N ARG A 186 -13.31 19.94 -3.05
CA ARG A 186 -14.57 20.42 -3.64
C ARG A 186 -15.17 19.35 -4.57
N ASN A 187 -14.38 18.81 -5.47
CA ASN A 187 -14.85 17.93 -6.53
C ASN A 187 -15.16 16.51 -6.07
N HIS A 188 -14.69 16.09 -4.88
CA HIS A 188 -15.06 14.79 -4.34
C HIS A 188 -16.59 14.65 -4.14
N THR A 189 -17.33 15.74 -3.96
CA THR A 189 -18.79 15.73 -3.82
C THR A 189 -19.55 15.27 -5.08
N LYS A 190 -18.85 15.17 -6.22
CA LYS A 190 -19.41 14.60 -7.46
C LYS A 190 -19.59 13.08 -7.39
N PHE A 191 -18.92 12.42 -6.46
CA PHE A 191 -18.98 10.97 -6.28
C PHE A 191 -20.05 10.59 -5.26
N LEU A 192 -20.46 9.31 -5.29
CA LEU A 192 -21.50 8.80 -4.39
C LEU A 192 -21.06 8.89 -2.92
N SER A 193 -19.84 8.48 -2.63
CA SER A 193 -19.33 8.39 -1.26
C SER A 193 -17.81 8.42 -1.22
N GLN A 194 -17.25 8.90 -0.11
CA GLN A 194 -15.83 8.86 0.19
C GLN A 194 -15.50 7.80 1.24
N ILE A 195 -14.42 7.09 1.01
CA ILE A 195 -13.75 6.24 1.99
C ILE A 195 -12.53 7.00 2.51
N GLY A 196 -12.26 6.91 3.80
CA GLY A 196 -11.08 7.53 4.41
C GLY A 196 -10.56 6.63 5.52
N TYR A 197 -9.83 5.59 5.16
CA TYR A 197 -9.31 4.61 6.13
C TYR A 197 -7.99 5.04 6.77
N ARG A 198 -7.26 5.98 6.17
CA ARG A 198 -5.90 6.36 6.61
C ARG A 198 -4.97 5.14 6.72
N CYS A 199 -5.11 4.21 5.79
CA CYS A 199 -4.42 2.95 5.72
C CYS A 199 -4.45 2.46 4.27
N ALA A 200 -3.34 2.59 3.57
CA ALA A 200 -3.22 2.23 2.16
C ALA A 200 -3.46 0.72 1.96
N ALA A 201 -3.02 -0.12 2.90
CA ALA A 201 -3.26 -1.55 2.89
C ALA A 201 -4.75 -1.88 2.73
N HIS A 202 -5.60 -1.33 3.59
CA HIS A 202 -7.04 -1.59 3.52
C HIS A 202 -7.72 -0.86 2.36
N GLU A 203 -7.22 0.29 1.93
CA GLU A 203 -7.73 0.98 0.74
C GLU A 203 -7.42 0.18 -0.53
N TYR A 204 -6.21 -0.39 -0.69
CA TYR A 204 -5.92 -1.29 -1.81
C TYR A 204 -6.67 -2.62 -1.73
N ARG A 205 -6.87 -3.16 -0.53
CA ARG A 205 -7.68 -4.38 -0.33
C ARG A 205 -9.10 -4.19 -0.81
N ILE A 206 -9.78 -3.09 -0.43
CA ILE A 206 -11.15 -2.82 -0.86
C ILE A 206 -11.25 -2.52 -2.36
N LEU A 207 -10.25 -1.86 -2.95
CA LEU A 207 -10.17 -1.63 -4.40
C LEU A 207 -10.05 -2.94 -5.17
N ALA A 208 -9.08 -3.79 -4.81
CA ALA A 208 -8.82 -5.04 -5.50
C ALA A 208 -9.93 -6.09 -5.33
N THR A 209 -10.79 -5.93 -4.33
CA THR A 209 -11.96 -6.80 -4.08
C THR A 209 -13.27 -6.25 -4.62
N GLY A 210 -13.26 -5.09 -5.29
CA GLY A 210 -14.43 -4.49 -5.90
C GLY A 210 -15.36 -3.75 -4.93
N GLY A 211 -14.93 -3.52 -3.68
CA GLY A 211 -15.71 -2.77 -2.70
C GLY A 211 -15.61 -1.25 -2.84
N ALA A 212 -14.62 -0.76 -3.60
CA ALA A 212 -14.45 0.64 -3.97
C ALA A 212 -14.05 0.75 -5.45
N HIS A 213 -14.31 1.91 -6.05
CA HIS A 213 -14.03 2.14 -7.47
C HIS A 213 -12.68 2.82 -7.69
N PHE A 214 -12.25 3.72 -6.81
CA PHE A 214 -11.03 4.48 -7.06
C PHE A 214 -10.31 4.89 -5.77
N ALA A 215 -9.00 5.17 -5.92
CA ALA A 215 -8.23 5.87 -4.91
C ALA A 215 -7.27 6.87 -5.54
N VAL A 216 -7.08 8.01 -4.89
CA VAL A 216 -6.20 9.10 -5.29
C VAL A 216 -5.20 9.36 -4.19
N TYR A 217 -3.91 9.22 -4.51
CA TYR A 217 -2.81 9.47 -3.60
C TYR A 217 -1.85 10.52 -4.16
N ASN A 218 -1.20 11.29 -3.29
CA ASN A 218 -0.22 12.31 -3.69
C ASN A 218 1.20 11.97 -3.25
N LYS A 219 1.38 11.59 -2.00
CA LYS A 219 2.66 11.12 -1.47
C LYS A 219 2.81 9.64 -1.87
N LEU A 220 3.90 9.30 -2.57
CA LEU A 220 4.06 7.98 -3.19
C LEU A 220 5.24 7.23 -2.59
N MET A 221 5.21 7.02 -1.26
CA MET A 221 6.24 6.20 -0.65
C MET A 221 6.14 4.76 -1.19
N PRO A 222 7.27 4.14 -1.58
CA PRO A 222 7.24 2.86 -2.29
C PRO A 222 6.65 1.72 -1.46
N TRP A 223 6.82 1.74 -0.15
CA TRP A 223 6.27 0.73 0.75
C TRP A 223 4.74 0.82 0.87
N ASP A 224 4.13 2.03 0.82
CA ASP A 224 2.68 2.24 0.85
C ASP A 224 2.02 1.82 -0.47
N HIS A 225 2.70 1.98 -1.62
CA HIS A 225 2.03 1.96 -2.91
C HIS A 225 2.46 0.86 -3.87
N LEU A 226 3.72 0.42 -3.89
CA LEU A 226 4.16 -0.61 -4.84
C LEU A 226 3.39 -1.94 -4.68
N PRO A 227 3.17 -2.45 -3.43
CA PRO A 227 2.44 -3.71 -3.28
C PRO A 227 1.00 -3.58 -3.77
N GLY A 228 0.30 -2.53 -3.31
CA GLY A 228 -1.10 -2.29 -3.62
C GLY A 228 -1.35 -1.97 -5.09
N ALA A 229 -0.44 -1.22 -5.73
CA ALA A 229 -0.51 -0.90 -7.15
C ALA A 229 -0.46 -2.17 -8.02
N LEU A 230 0.49 -3.07 -7.75
CA LEU A 230 0.56 -4.34 -8.47
C LEU A 230 -0.69 -5.18 -8.22
N ILE A 231 -1.13 -5.33 -6.96
CA ILE A 231 -2.33 -6.09 -6.59
C ILE A 231 -3.56 -5.54 -7.33
N HIS A 232 -3.73 -4.21 -7.38
CA HIS A 232 -4.83 -3.58 -8.09
C HIS A 232 -4.80 -3.85 -9.60
N GLN A 233 -3.63 -3.72 -10.24
CA GLN A 233 -3.45 -4.01 -11.66
C GLN A 233 -3.71 -5.48 -11.99
N GLU A 234 -3.19 -6.40 -11.19
CA GLU A 234 -3.41 -7.85 -11.34
C GLU A 234 -4.85 -8.29 -11.04
N ALA A 235 -5.62 -7.48 -10.28
CA ALA A 235 -7.07 -7.64 -10.12
C ALA A 235 -7.87 -7.12 -11.32
N GLY A 236 -7.21 -6.60 -12.36
CA GLY A 236 -7.81 -6.10 -13.59
C GLY A 236 -8.06 -4.59 -13.60
N GLY A 237 -7.56 -3.84 -12.60
CA GLY A 237 -7.67 -2.40 -12.54
C GLY A 237 -6.64 -1.66 -13.37
N HIS A 238 -6.87 -0.37 -13.54
CA HIS A 238 -5.94 0.57 -14.18
C HIS A 238 -5.38 1.55 -13.14
N LEU A 239 -4.06 1.72 -13.13
CA LEU A 239 -3.38 2.67 -12.27
C LEU A 239 -2.38 3.46 -13.09
N ALA A 240 -2.41 4.79 -12.98
CA ALA A 240 -1.46 5.69 -13.60
C ALA A 240 -1.21 6.92 -12.71
N ARG A 241 -0.13 7.64 -12.99
CA ARG A 241 0.13 8.93 -12.35
C ARG A 241 -0.91 9.96 -12.80
N TRP A 242 -1.08 11.04 -12.06
CA TRP A 242 -2.06 12.08 -12.36
C TRP A 242 -1.91 12.71 -13.76
N ASP A 243 -0.70 12.69 -14.32
CA ASP A 243 -0.38 13.12 -15.68
C ASP A 243 -0.63 12.07 -16.75
N GLY A 244 -1.11 10.88 -16.36
CA GLY A 244 -1.37 9.73 -17.23
C GLY A 244 -0.15 8.86 -17.52
N SER A 245 1.03 9.21 -17.01
CA SER A 245 2.24 8.40 -17.17
C SER A 245 2.21 7.16 -16.27
N GLU A 246 3.04 6.18 -16.60
CA GLU A 246 3.17 4.94 -15.82
C GLU A 246 3.79 5.22 -14.45
N TYR A 247 3.30 4.53 -13.41
CA TYR A 247 3.88 4.58 -12.08
C TYR A 247 5.08 3.61 -12.00
N HIS A 248 6.21 4.13 -11.50
CA HIS A 248 7.48 3.40 -11.41
C HIS A 248 8.05 3.48 -9.98
N PRO A 249 8.81 2.48 -9.50
CA PRO A 249 9.39 2.47 -8.15
C PRO A 249 10.23 3.71 -7.76
N SER A 250 10.76 4.44 -8.73
CA SER A 250 11.48 5.71 -8.50
C SER A 250 10.58 6.92 -8.21
N HIS A 251 9.26 6.81 -8.40
CA HIS A 251 8.35 7.92 -8.22
C HIS A 251 7.87 8.00 -6.77
N ILE A 252 8.37 8.96 -6.01
CA ILE A 252 7.98 9.23 -4.61
C ILE A 252 6.96 10.37 -4.45
N GLY A 253 6.53 10.97 -5.55
CA GLY A 253 5.54 12.06 -5.56
C GLY A 253 4.89 12.26 -6.93
N GLY A 254 4.05 13.28 -7.04
CA GLY A 254 3.34 13.64 -8.28
C GLY A 254 2.02 12.87 -8.46
N GLY A 255 1.63 12.11 -7.47
CA GLY A 255 0.33 11.45 -7.34
C GLY A 255 0.05 10.31 -8.29
N ILE A 256 -0.78 9.39 -7.84
CA ILE A 256 -1.37 8.30 -8.62
C ILE A 256 -2.89 8.26 -8.44
N LEU A 257 -3.57 7.71 -9.43
CA LEU A 257 -5.00 7.38 -9.41
C LEU A 257 -5.18 5.93 -9.83
N ALA A 258 -5.83 5.15 -8.99
CA ALA A 258 -6.28 3.79 -9.27
C ALA A 258 -7.77 3.79 -9.61
N ALA A 259 -8.18 3.03 -10.63
CA ALA A 259 -9.55 2.98 -11.13
C ALA A 259 -9.88 1.60 -11.72
N PRO A 260 -11.17 1.24 -11.95
CA PRO A 260 -11.55 -0.06 -12.53
C PRO A 260 -11.02 -0.28 -13.95
N SER A 261 -10.97 0.78 -14.76
CA SER A 261 -10.50 0.73 -16.15
C SER A 261 -9.81 2.04 -16.55
N LYS A 262 -9.16 2.05 -17.69
CA LYS A 262 -8.56 3.27 -18.26
C LYS A 262 -9.61 4.35 -18.53
N GLU A 263 -10.77 3.98 -19.02
CA GLU A 263 -11.88 4.91 -19.30
C GLU A 263 -12.43 5.49 -17.98
N SER A 264 -12.59 4.67 -16.95
CA SER A 264 -12.95 5.14 -15.60
C SER A 264 -11.89 6.06 -15.02
N TRP A 265 -10.60 5.74 -15.20
CA TRP A 265 -9.48 6.57 -14.77
C TRP A 265 -9.57 7.97 -15.41
N GLN A 266 -9.79 8.05 -16.73
CA GLN A 266 -9.93 9.31 -17.46
C GLN A 266 -11.14 10.12 -16.98
N ALA A 267 -12.28 9.47 -16.76
CA ALA A 267 -13.49 10.13 -16.28
C ALA A 267 -13.32 10.67 -14.84
N ILE A 268 -12.69 9.90 -13.95
CA ILE A 268 -12.42 10.31 -12.57
C ILE A 268 -11.41 11.47 -12.56
N GLN A 269 -10.35 11.36 -13.34
CA GLN A 269 -9.35 12.40 -13.47
C GLN A 269 -9.98 13.70 -13.97
N ALA A 270 -10.78 13.66 -15.04
CA ALA A 270 -11.50 14.84 -15.53
C ALA A 270 -12.42 15.44 -14.46
N ALA A 271 -13.20 14.61 -13.75
CA ALA A 271 -14.12 15.08 -12.72
C ALA A 271 -13.42 15.73 -11.53
N LEU A 272 -12.26 15.19 -11.09
CA LEU A 272 -11.53 15.69 -9.92
C LEU A 272 -10.71 16.95 -10.22
N TRP A 273 -10.19 17.11 -11.46
CA TRP A 273 -9.36 18.25 -11.86
C TRP A 273 -10.13 19.34 -12.59
N GLU A 274 -11.46 19.23 -12.74
CA GLU A 274 -12.32 20.30 -13.24
C GLU A 274 -12.20 21.57 -12.36
N GLU A 275 -12.15 22.76 -12.97
CA GLU A 275 -12.01 24.04 -12.28
C GLU A 275 -13.27 24.53 -11.56
#